data_8b9de003c22f7cb3a4934871caff9840
#
_entry.id   8b9de003c22f7cb3a4934871caff9840
#
_cell.length_a   1.000
_cell.length_b   1.000
_cell.length_c   1.000
_cell.angle_alpha   90.00
_cell.angle_beta   90.00
_cell.angle_gamma   90.00
#
_symmetry.space_group_name_H-M   'P 1'
#
loop_
_entity.id
_entity.type
_entity.pdbx_description
1 polymer ?
#
loop_
_entity_poly.entity_id
_entity_poly.type
_entity_poly.pdbx_seq_one_letter_code
_entity_poly.pdbx_strand_id
1 'polypeptide(L)'
;MIPPDVILRLRAAQNRAVHEQRLLSGRDWLLVAGFVQMLTALHPLFAWVNNAVLGGDPHRGLHPVIPFTATLTLAAVLVMLWLWARHAPFRAAVTGVIAFVLVHGALGFADPSTLLSGAVVKSLVLLGLLQAARTGYLRHRPL
;
A
#
# COMPACT_ATOMS: atom_id res chain seq x y z
N MET A 1 -27.59 -26.08 31.30
CA MET A 1 -26.35 -26.70 30.76
C MET A 1 -26.37 -26.57 29.26
N ILE A 2 -25.36 -25.90 28.63
CA ILE A 2 -25.28 -25.76 27.17
C ILE A 2 -24.73 -27.08 26.62
N PRO A 3 -25.39 -27.71 25.63
CA PRO A 3 -24.93 -28.96 25.03
C PRO A 3 -23.52 -28.80 24.42
N PRO A 4 -22.64 -29.79 24.56
CA PRO A 4 -21.25 -29.72 24.08
C PRO A 4 -21.12 -29.53 22.57
N ASP A 5 -22.07 -30.00 21.80
CA ASP A 5 -22.15 -29.81 20.33
C ASP A 5 -22.40 -28.34 19.95
N VAL A 6 -23.14 -27.58 20.74
CA VAL A 6 -23.35 -26.13 20.53
C VAL A 6 -22.06 -25.35 20.76
N ILE A 7 -21.29 -25.72 21.78
CA ILE A 7 -20.00 -25.09 22.09
C ILE A 7 -19.00 -25.34 20.95
N LEU A 8 -18.96 -26.57 20.41
CA LEU A 8 -18.09 -26.91 19.28
C LEU A 8 -18.46 -26.15 18.00
N ARG A 9 -19.77 -26.01 17.71
CA ARG A 9 -20.27 -25.23 16.57
C ARG A 9 -19.94 -23.75 16.72
N LEU A 10 -20.08 -23.16 17.91
CA LEU A 10 -19.72 -21.78 18.15
C LEU A 10 -18.21 -21.54 17.99
N ARG A 11 -17.35 -22.43 18.52
CA ARG A 11 -15.91 -22.36 18.31
C ARG A 11 -15.53 -22.51 16.83
N ALA A 12 -16.15 -23.41 16.11
CA ALA A 12 -15.91 -23.56 14.67
C ALA A 12 -16.36 -22.33 13.88
N ALA A 13 -17.49 -21.71 14.22
CA ALA A 13 -17.95 -20.47 13.61
C ALA A 13 -17.04 -19.29 13.95
N GLN A 14 -16.59 -19.18 15.20
CA GLN A 14 -15.64 -18.14 15.63
C GLN A 14 -14.29 -18.30 14.94
N ASN A 15 -13.77 -19.51 14.81
CA ASN A 15 -12.53 -19.77 14.07
C ASN A 15 -12.66 -19.46 12.58
N ARG A 16 -13.81 -19.72 11.95
CA ARG A 16 -14.07 -19.31 10.55
C ARG A 16 -14.10 -17.79 10.41
N ALA A 17 -14.83 -17.09 11.28
CA ALA A 17 -14.89 -15.61 11.24
C ALA A 17 -13.52 -14.97 11.43
N VAL A 18 -12.68 -15.48 12.36
CA VAL A 18 -11.30 -15.03 12.54
C VAL A 18 -10.43 -15.36 11.32
N HIS A 19 -10.65 -16.51 10.68
CA HIS A 19 -9.95 -16.87 9.44
C HIS A 19 -10.36 -15.99 8.27
N GLU A 20 -11.64 -15.71 8.11
CA GLU A 20 -12.16 -14.81 7.08
C GLU A 20 -11.66 -13.37 7.25
N GLN A 21 -11.65 -12.84 8.47
CA GLN A 21 -11.04 -11.55 8.75
C GLN A 21 -9.53 -11.50 8.45
N ARG A 22 -8.79 -12.59 8.72
CA ARG A 22 -7.37 -12.70 8.35
C ARG A 22 -7.15 -12.86 6.84
N LEU A 23 -8.14 -13.39 6.11
CA LEU A 23 -8.08 -13.56 4.66
C LEU A 23 -8.22 -12.23 3.92
N LEU A 24 -9.02 -11.31 4.43
CA LEU A 24 -9.19 -9.97 3.89
C LEU A 24 -7.96 -9.08 4.10
N SER A 25 -7.17 -9.30 5.15
CA SER A 25 -6.15 -8.35 5.58
C SER A 25 -4.85 -8.33 4.75
N GLY A 26 -4.46 -9.42 4.09
CA GLY A 26 -3.14 -9.48 3.42
C GLY A 26 -3.15 -8.91 2.00
N ARG A 27 -4.11 -9.34 1.19
CA ARG A 27 -4.19 -8.97 -0.24
C ARG A 27 -4.78 -7.57 -0.42
N ASP A 28 -5.78 -7.22 0.38
CA ASP A 28 -6.51 -5.97 0.25
C ASP A 28 -5.63 -4.76 0.59
N TRP A 29 -4.57 -4.94 1.38
CA TRP A 29 -3.58 -3.90 1.62
C TRP A 29 -2.85 -3.44 0.36
N LEU A 30 -2.63 -4.32 -0.63
CA LEU A 30 -2.06 -3.92 -1.93
C LEU A 30 -3.03 -3.02 -2.70
N LEU A 31 -4.33 -3.35 -2.66
CA LEU A 31 -5.36 -2.53 -3.30
C LEU A 31 -5.49 -1.17 -2.61
N VAL A 32 -5.56 -1.16 -1.28
CA VAL A 32 -5.62 0.07 -0.46
C VAL A 32 -4.38 0.94 -0.73
N ALA A 33 -3.19 0.33 -0.73
CA ALA A 33 -1.95 1.03 -1.03
C ALA A 33 -1.98 1.64 -2.44
N GLY A 34 -2.43 0.90 -3.45
CA GLY A 34 -2.58 1.38 -4.82
C GLY A 34 -3.55 2.56 -4.92
N PHE A 35 -4.70 2.47 -4.25
CA PHE A 35 -5.70 3.54 -4.22
C PHE A 35 -5.16 4.81 -3.52
N VAL A 36 -4.50 4.65 -2.38
CA VAL A 36 -3.86 5.78 -1.66
C VAL A 36 -2.79 6.43 -2.54
N GLN A 37 -1.98 5.64 -3.25
CA GLN A 37 -0.97 6.17 -4.17
C GLN A 37 -1.63 6.93 -5.34
N MET A 38 -2.74 6.45 -5.86
CA MET A 38 -3.49 7.16 -6.91
C MET A 38 -3.99 8.54 -6.43
N LEU A 39 -4.52 8.60 -5.21
CA LEU A 39 -4.96 9.87 -4.61
C LEU A 39 -3.78 10.82 -4.33
N THR A 40 -2.68 10.28 -3.79
CA THR A 40 -1.48 11.09 -3.48
C THR A 40 -0.74 11.56 -4.72
N ALA A 41 -0.89 10.88 -5.87
CA ALA A 41 -0.33 11.32 -7.15
C ALA A 41 -0.86 12.70 -7.58
N LEU A 42 -2.07 13.07 -7.19
CA LEU A 42 -2.64 14.38 -7.52
C LEU A 42 -2.00 15.54 -6.74
N HIS A 43 -1.42 15.25 -5.57
CA HIS A 43 -0.85 16.28 -4.68
C HIS A 43 0.21 17.17 -5.36
N PRO A 44 1.24 16.66 -6.08
CA PRO A 44 2.23 17.51 -6.74
C PRO A 44 1.64 18.40 -7.82
N LEU A 45 0.58 17.96 -8.51
CA LEU A 45 -0.11 18.79 -9.49
C LEU A 45 -0.86 19.93 -8.82
N PHE A 46 -1.59 19.67 -7.74
CA PHE A 46 -2.29 20.71 -6.98
C PHE A 46 -1.29 21.73 -6.37
N ALA A 47 -0.18 21.26 -5.80
CA ALA A 47 0.85 22.11 -5.25
C ALA A 47 1.46 23.04 -6.33
N TRP A 48 1.71 22.50 -7.52
CA TRP A 48 2.24 23.27 -8.64
C TRP A 48 1.24 24.35 -9.14
N VAL A 49 -0.02 23.98 -9.34
CA VAL A 49 -1.08 24.93 -9.74
C VAL A 49 -1.23 26.02 -8.70
N ASN A 50 -1.26 25.67 -7.41
CA ASN A 50 -1.41 26.63 -6.32
C ASN A 50 -0.23 27.62 -6.28
N ASN A 51 1.01 27.13 -6.43
CA ASN A 51 2.19 27.99 -6.51
C ASN A 51 2.18 28.89 -7.73
N ALA A 52 1.73 28.40 -8.89
CA ALA A 52 1.63 29.22 -10.10
C ALA A 52 0.57 30.34 -9.95
N VAL A 53 -0.55 30.06 -9.27
CA VAL A 53 -1.62 31.04 -9.04
C VAL A 53 -1.22 32.08 -7.97
N LEU A 54 -0.47 31.68 -6.94
CA LEU A 54 -0.08 32.55 -5.84
C LEU A 54 1.25 33.32 -6.10
N GLY A 55 1.81 33.20 -7.31
CA GLY A 55 3.04 33.92 -7.69
C GLY A 55 4.31 33.34 -7.06
N GLY A 56 4.28 32.09 -6.61
CA GLY A 56 5.44 31.36 -6.16
C GLY A 56 6.38 30.97 -7.31
N ASP A 57 7.63 30.65 -6.99
CA ASP A 57 8.61 30.22 -7.97
C ASP A 57 8.28 28.80 -8.48
N PRO A 58 7.83 28.63 -9.74
CA PRO A 58 7.43 27.34 -10.30
C PRO A 58 8.62 26.39 -10.53
N HIS A 59 9.86 26.88 -10.41
CA HIS A 59 11.07 26.11 -10.69
C HIS A 59 11.74 25.52 -9.43
N ARG A 60 11.13 25.70 -8.25
CA ARG A 60 11.65 25.11 -7.02
C ARG A 60 11.28 23.63 -6.92
N GLY A 61 12.25 22.74 -7.17
CA GLY A 61 12.11 21.30 -7.05
C GLY A 61 11.94 20.57 -8.37
N LEU A 62 11.60 19.28 -8.30
CA LEU A 62 11.30 18.45 -9.47
C LEU A 62 10.05 18.94 -10.20
N HIS A 63 10.12 18.94 -11.55
CA HIS A 63 8.93 19.22 -12.37
C HIS A 63 7.78 18.29 -11.95
N PRO A 64 6.56 18.79 -11.68
CA PRO A 64 5.47 18.03 -11.04
C PRO A 64 5.01 16.80 -11.81
N VAL A 65 5.26 16.77 -13.12
CA VAL A 65 4.96 15.61 -13.96
C VAL A 65 5.78 14.38 -13.56
N ILE A 66 7.03 14.55 -13.08
CA ILE A 66 7.91 13.43 -12.69
C ILE A 66 7.34 12.69 -11.46
N PRO A 67 7.11 13.33 -10.31
CA PRO A 67 6.52 12.63 -9.17
C PRO A 67 5.09 12.15 -9.44
N PHE A 68 4.30 12.87 -10.23
CA PHE A 68 2.97 12.44 -10.65
C PHE A 68 3.02 11.12 -11.42
N THR A 69 3.80 11.05 -12.50
CA THR A 69 3.90 9.84 -13.33
C THR A 69 4.51 8.67 -12.57
N ALA A 70 5.55 8.91 -11.76
CA ALA A 70 6.17 7.87 -10.93
C ALA A 70 5.17 7.29 -9.91
N THR A 71 4.41 8.13 -9.22
CA THR A 71 3.43 7.69 -8.22
C THR A 71 2.24 7.00 -8.88
N LEU A 72 1.78 7.46 -10.04
CA LEU A 72 0.70 6.83 -10.80
C LEU A 72 1.13 5.45 -11.33
N THR A 73 2.36 5.34 -11.83
CA THR A 73 2.93 4.05 -12.26
C THR A 73 3.02 3.08 -11.09
N LEU A 74 3.47 3.55 -9.93
CA LEU A 74 3.50 2.73 -8.72
C LEU A 74 2.10 2.25 -8.32
N ALA A 75 1.08 3.12 -8.39
CA ALA A 75 -0.31 2.74 -8.13
C ALA A 75 -0.77 1.62 -9.08
N ALA A 76 -0.49 1.74 -10.37
CA ALA A 76 -0.81 0.71 -11.37
C ALA A 76 -0.10 -0.62 -11.07
N VAL A 77 1.19 -0.57 -10.71
CA VAL A 77 1.96 -1.76 -10.29
C VAL A 77 1.33 -2.44 -9.08
N LEU A 78 0.94 -1.68 -8.06
CA LEU A 78 0.30 -2.24 -6.85
C LEU A 78 -1.04 -2.90 -7.15
N VAL A 79 -1.85 -2.33 -8.05
CA VAL A 79 -3.10 -2.95 -8.52
C VAL A 79 -2.83 -4.24 -9.28
N MET A 80 -1.83 -4.27 -10.16
CA MET A 80 -1.39 -5.48 -10.86
C MET A 80 -0.90 -6.56 -9.89
N LEU A 81 -0.13 -6.17 -8.89
CA LEU A 81 0.32 -7.08 -7.83
C LEU A 81 -0.84 -7.61 -6.98
N TRP A 82 -1.88 -6.80 -6.76
CA TRP A 82 -3.10 -7.26 -6.11
C TRP A 82 -3.82 -8.36 -6.92
N LEU A 83 -3.88 -8.23 -8.24
CA LEU A 83 -4.40 -9.28 -9.11
C LEU A 83 -3.53 -10.54 -9.04
N TRP A 84 -2.21 -10.37 -9.10
CA TRP A 84 -1.26 -11.49 -9.02
C TRP A 84 -1.22 -12.16 -7.63
N ALA A 85 -1.52 -11.44 -6.57
CA ALA A 85 -1.58 -11.96 -5.20
C ALA A 85 -2.62 -13.08 -5.01
N ARG A 86 -3.51 -13.29 -5.98
CA ARG A 86 -4.41 -14.47 -6.00
C ARG A 86 -3.63 -15.78 -6.07
N HIS A 87 -2.50 -15.79 -6.78
CA HIS A 87 -1.69 -16.98 -7.04
C HIS A 87 -0.47 -17.06 -6.11
N ALA A 88 0.15 -15.92 -5.81
CA ALA A 88 1.38 -15.85 -5.04
C ALA A 88 1.37 -14.65 -4.05
N PRO A 89 0.60 -14.73 -2.95
CA PRO A 89 0.36 -13.57 -2.07
C PRO A 89 1.64 -13.02 -1.44
N PHE A 90 2.54 -13.89 -0.99
CA PHE A 90 3.81 -13.47 -0.38
C PHE A 90 4.72 -12.74 -1.38
N ARG A 91 4.92 -13.34 -2.56
CA ARG A 91 5.78 -12.75 -3.61
C ARG A 91 5.24 -11.40 -4.08
N ALA A 92 3.92 -11.30 -4.29
CA ALA A 92 3.28 -10.05 -4.69
C ALA A 92 3.46 -8.95 -3.63
N ALA A 93 3.30 -9.27 -2.34
CA ALA A 93 3.47 -8.32 -1.26
C ALA A 93 4.93 -7.84 -1.14
N VAL A 94 5.90 -8.76 -1.19
CA VAL A 94 7.34 -8.41 -1.16
C VAL A 94 7.72 -7.53 -2.36
N THR A 95 7.27 -7.88 -3.56
CA THR A 95 7.50 -7.06 -4.76
C THR A 95 6.88 -5.66 -4.61
N GLY A 96 5.69 -5.56 -4.00
CA GLY A 96 5.04 -4.29 -3.68
C GLY A 96 5.84 -3.42 -2.73
N VAL A 97 6.40 -4.01 -1.66
CA VAL A 97 7.31 -3.30 -0.73
C VAL A 97 8.54 -2.78 -1.46
N ILE A 98 9.19 -3.63 -2.25
CA ILE A 98 10.40 -3.25 -3.01
C ILE A 98 10.09 -2.13 -3.99
N ALA A 99 9.03 -2.25 -4.79
CA ALA A 99 8.62 -1.21 -5.73
C ALA A 99 8.33 0.12 -5.03
N PHE A 100 7.62 0.07 -3.90
CA PHE A 100 7.32 1.26 -3.10
C PHE A 100 8.58 1.96 -2.58
N VAL A 101 9.51 1.21 -2.00
CA VAL A 101 10.77 1.75 -1.46
C VAL A 101 11.66 2.30 -2.57
N LEU A 102 11.76 1.62 -3.71
CA LEU A 102 12.56 2.08 -4.85
C LEU A 102 12.03 3.40 -5.42
N VAL A 103 10.72 3.51 -5.68
CA VAL A 103 10.12 4.71 -6.27
C VAL A 103 10.24 5.89 -5.31
N HIS A 104 9.86 5.73 -4.04
CA HIS A 104 9.93 6.82 -3.07
C HIS A 104 11.36 7.16 -2.65
N GLY A 105 12.26 6.16 -2.62
CA GLY A 105 13.68 6.38 -2.39
C GLY A 105 14.32 7.17 -3.53
N ALA A 106 14.04 6.81 -4.79
CA ALA A 106 14.54 7.53 -5.95
C ALA A 106 14.03 8.99 -5.99
N LEU A 107 12.73 9.19 -5.76
CA LEU A 107 12.15 10.54 -5.68
C LEU A 107 12.75 11.35 -4.54
N GLY A 108 12.94 10.76 -3.37
CA GLY A 108 13.54 11.42 -2.21
C GLY A 108 15.02 11.73 -2.37
N PHE A 109 15.75 10.93 -3.15
CA PHE A 109 17.14 11.20 -3.50
C PHE A 109 17.25 12.39 -4.46
N ALA A 110 16.31 12.49 -5.42
CA ALA A 110 16.26 13.58 -6.38
C ALA A 110 15.78 14.90 -5.75
N ASP A 111 14.83 14.83 -4.81
CA ASP A 111 14.30 15.98 -4.05
C ASP A 111 13.94 15.56 -2.62
N PRO A 112 14.80 15.89 -1.62
CA PRO A 112 14.56 15.52 -0.22
C PRO A 112 13.25 16.06 0.37
N SER A 113 12.70 17.16 -0.18
CA SER A 113 11.42 17.70 0.27
C SER A 113 10.26 16.75 0.03
N THR A 114 10.37 15.90 -1.00
CA THR A 114 9.36 14.87 -1.32
C THR A 114 9.29 13.78 -0.26
N LEU A 115 10.35 13.50 0.49
CA LEU A 115 10.34 12.52 1.59
C LEU A 115 9.49 12.99 2.76
N LEU A 116 9.60 14.27 3.11
CA LEU A 116 8.85 14.87 4.21
C LEU A 116 7.39 15.10 3.81
N SER A 117 7.14 15.39 2.53
CA SER A 117 5.79 15.54 2.00
C SER A 117 5.02 14.22 2.08
N GLY A 118 3.98 14.20 2.93
CA GLY A 118 3.14 13.01 3.13
C GLY A 118 3.85 11.84 3.84
N ALA A 119 4.89 12.10 4.64
CA ALA A 119 5.64 11.07 5.37
C ALA A 119 4.75 10.13 6.18
N VAL A 120 3.71 10.66 6.83
CA VAL A 120 2.73 9.86 7.60
C VAL A 120 2.01 8.86 6.70
N VAL A 121 1.50 9.33 5.55
CA VAL A 121 0.77 8.47 4.59
C VAL A 121 1.71 7.41 4.02
N LYS A 122 2.93 7.77 3.63
CA LYS A 122 3.96 6.83 3.13
C LYS A 122 4.30 5.77 4.18
N SER A 123 4.44 6.16 5.45
CA SER A 123 4.71 5.23 6.55
C SER A 123 3.54 4.26 6.77
N LEU A 124 2.30 4.75 6.73
CA LEU A 124 1.11 3.90 6.85
C LEU A 124 0.99 2.92 5.70
N VAL A 125 1.24 3.35 4.46
CA VAL A 125 1.24 2.47 3.29
C VAL A 125 2.32 1.41 3.41
N LEU A 126 3.55 1.80 3.81
CA LEU A 126 4.65 0.85 4.01
C LEU A 126 4.33 -0.18 5.10
N LEU A 127 3.77 0.25 6.23
CA LEU A 127 3.33 -0.66 7.30
C LEU A 127 2.26 -1.63 6.81
N GLY A 128 1.29 -1.16 6.03
CA GLY A 128 0.25 -2.01 5.41
C GLY A 128 0.86 -3.05 4.47
N LEU A 129 1.82 -2.67 3.62
CA LEU A 129 2.51 -3.59 2.71
C LEU A 129 3.37 -4.61 3.47
N LEU A 130 4.06 -4.21 4.55
CA LEU A 130 4.81 -5.12 5.42
C LEU A 130 3.87 -6.11 6.14
N GLN A 131 2.70 -5.64 6.58
CA GLN A 131 1.67 -6.50 7.14
C GLN A 131 1.17 -7.53 6.11
N ALA A 132 0.97 -7.12 4.86
CA ALA A 132 0.61 -8.01 3.76
C ALA A 132 1.70 -9.07 3.50
N ALA A 133 2.97 -8.68 3.52
CA ALA A 133 4.10 -9.60 3.37
C ALA A 133 4.16 -10.61 4.52
N ARG A 134 4.00 -10.14 5.76
CA ARG A 134 4.00 -11.00 6.96
C ARG A 134 2.87 -12.04 6.92
N THR A 135 1.67 -11.63 6.57
CA THR A 135 0.51 -12.54 6.48
C THR A 135 0.68 -13.55 5.35
N GLY A 136 1.24 -13.14 4.21
CA GLY A 136 1.58 -14.02 3.09
C GLY A 136 2.66 -15.06 3.46
N TYR A 137 3.66 -14.66 4.24
CA TYR A 137 4.72 -15.56 4.72
C TYR A 137 4.19 -16.65 5.66
N LEU A 138 3.34 -16.27 6.62
CA LEU A 138 2.76 -17.21 7.58
C LEU A 138 1.86 -18.27 6.92
N ARG A 139 1.30 -17.98 5.75
CA ARG A 139 0.54 -18.94 4.96
C ARG A 139 1.40 -19.97 4.21
N HIS A 140 2.67 -19.66 3.95
CA HIS A 140 3.57 -20.52 3.17
C HIS A 140 4.39 -21.49 4.03
N ARG A 141 4.34 -21.39 5.37
CA ARG A 141 4.94 -22.40 6.25
C ARG A 141 4.03 -23.63 6.28
N PRO A 142 4.45 -24.78 5.72
CA PRO A 142 3.82 -26.06 6.05
C PRO A 142 4.02 -26.30 7.54
N LEU A 143 2.97 -26.72 8.22
CA LEU A 143 3.04 -27.25 9.59
C LEU A 143 3.91 -28.49 9.60
#